data_74e89a4d59af62636f45ee75c5f5c342
#
_entry.id   74e89a4d59af62636f45ee75c5f5c342
#
_cell.length_a   1.000
_cell.length_b   1.000
_cell.length_c   1.000
_cell.angle_alpha   90.00
_cell.angle_beta   90.00
_cell.angle_gamma   90.00
#
_symmetry.space_group_name_H-M   'P 1'
#
loop_
_entity.id
_entity.type
_entity.pdbx_description
1 polymer ?
#
loop_
_entity_poly.entity_id
_entity_poly.type
_entity_poly.pdbx_seq_one_letter_code
_entity_poly.pdbx_strand_id
1 'polypeptide(L)'
;MGYFSRIVSQLPREDELVTSTKPFVIPKRLVWDAYQRVKANRGSAGIDNQSIDDFDRKQSKNLYRIWNRMSSGSYFPAAVKAVPIPKKAGGERVLGIPTVSDRIAQTVVTLILEPKLEPIFHDDSYGYRPGKSAHDALATTRKRCWERDWVLEYDIRGLFDNIDHGLLLKALRHHCDERWVLLYVERWLTAPMQERNGTCVERNMGTPQGGPLSPILANLFLHYALDRWLSVNHPDIPFCRYADDGILHCRTEDEANQLREQLAARLQECGLEMHPEKTRIVYCKDSRRKETSEHISFDFLGYTFRPRRVVDGYGYIRTGFTPAVSQLSLKTMRQSMRRWHLPLRSELSLADLAWMTGPRVRGWIAYYCRFRGSEFQPVADHLDWIIIRWAMRKYKRLRGHKTRAFA
;
A
#
# COMPACT_ATOMS: atom_id res chain seq x y z
N MET A 1 -1.27 -28.52 -39.00
CA MET A 1 -0.82 -29.09 -37.72
C MET A 1 0.63 -29.52 -37.85
N GLY A 2 1.64 -28.69 -37.62
CA GLY A 2 3.01 -29.08 -37.91
C GLY A 2 4.11 -28.09 -37.45
N TYR A 3 3.78 -26.97 -36.85
CA TYR A 3 4.80 -25.97 -36.43
C TYR A 3 4.93 -25.78 -34.94
N PHE A 4 3.97 -26.20 -34.13
CA PHE A 4 4.00 -26.04 -32.66
C PHE A 4 4.71 -27.21 -31.94
N SER A 5 4.91 -28.38 -32.57
CA SER A 5 5.56 -29.50 -31.88
C SER A 5 7.10 -29.46 -31.89
N ARG A 6 7.73 -28.57 -32.68
CA ARG A 6 9.19 -28.46 -32.77
C ARG A 6 9.81 -27.44 -31.77
N ILE A 7 9.02 -26.59 -31.16
CA ILE A 7 9.52 -25.62 -30.18
C ILE A 7 9.58 -26.20 -28.76
N VAL A 8 8.74 -27.23 -28.49
CA VAL A 8 8.70 -27.86 -27.13
C VAL A 8 9.83 -28.86 -26.91
N SER A 9 10.49 -29.35 -27.97
CA SER A 9 11.60 -30.30 -27.85
C SER A 9 13.01 -29.69 -27.67
N GLN A 10 13.11 -28.37 -27.52
CA GLN A 10 14.38 -27.66 -27.25
C GLN A 10 14.47 -27.01 -25.89
N LEU A 11 13.61 -27.35 -24.95
CA LEU A 11 13.82 -27.02 -23.56
C LEU A 11 14.86 -28.01 -23.00
N PRO A 12 15.99 -27.54 -22.43
CA PRO A 12 16.95 -28.43 -21.78
C PRO A 12 16.24 -29.21 -20.68
N ARG A 13 16.45 -30.52 -20.64
CA ARG A 13 16.02 -31.37 -19.52
C ARG A 13 16.71 -30.90 -18.26
N GLU A 14 15.97 -30.89 -17.15
CA GLU A 14 16.42 -30.41 -15.81
C GLU A 14 17.60 -31.19 -15.21
N ASP A 15 18.18 -32.19 -15.88
CA ASP A 15 19.18 -33.10 -15.36
C ASP A 15 20.60 -32.93 -15.92
N GLU A 16 20.91 -31.81 -16.57
CA GLU A 16 22.33 -31.52 -16.80
C GLU A 16 22.93 -30.92 -15.52
N LEU A 17 23.69 -31.73 -14.80
CA LEU A 17 24.71 -31.36 -13.81
C LEU A 17 25.75 -30.42 -14.46
N VAL A 18 25.32 -29.19 -14.75
CA VAL A 18 26.25 -28.10 -15.03
C VAL A 18 26.92 -27.81 -13.70
N THR A 19 28.17 -28.21 -13.54
CA THR A 19 29.05 -27.67 -12.50
C THR A 19 29.03 -26.16 -12.61
N SER A 20 28.15 -25.56 -11.84
CA SER A 20 27.90 -24.12 -11.87
C SER A 20 29.18 -23.42 -11.42
N THR A 21 29.87 -22.78 -12.37
CA THR A 21 31.06 -21.92 -12.07
C THR A 21 30.64 -20.69 -11.22
N LYS A 22 29.38 -20.56 -10.88
CA LYS A 22 28.83 -19.45 -10.11
C LYS A 22 28.38 -19.93 -8.73
N PRO A 23 28.62 -19.12 -7.68
CA PRO A 23 28.29 -19.50 -6.31
C PRO A 23 26.78 -19.59 -6.05
N PHE A 24 25.94 -18.96 -6.89
CA PHE A 24 24.49 -18.95 -6.69
C PHE A 24 23.73 -19.45 -7.93
N VAL A 25 22.84 -20.38 -7.70
CA VAL A 25 21.95 -20.94 -8.75
C VAL A 25 20.67 -20.10 -8.77
N ILE A 26 20.57 -19.19 -9.74
CA ILE A 26 19.38 -18.35 -9.97
C ILE A 26 18.84 -18.66 -11.37
N PRO A 27 17.57 -19.16 -11.49
CA PRO A 27 16.97 -19.45 -12.78
C PRO A 27 16.83 -18.18 -13.63
N LYS A 28 17.26 -18.23 -14.90
CA LYS A 28 17.08 -17.10 -15.82
C LYS A 28 15.59 -16.72 -15.99
N ARG A 29 14.71 -17.72 -15.93
CA ARG A 29 13.27 -17.53 -15.99
C ARG A 29 12.76 -16.63 -14.89
N LEU A 30 13.28 -16.76 -13.66
CA LEU A 30 12.90 -15.92 -12.53
C LEU A 30 13.22 -14.43 -12.77
N VAL A 31 14.36 -14.14 -13.42
CA VAL A 31 14.73 -12.74 -13.78
C VAL A 31 13.79 -12.20 -14.87
N TRP A 32 13.37 -13.05 -15.80
CA TRP A 32 12.36 -12.68 -16.80
C TRP A 32 11.00 -12.37 -16.18
N ASP A 33 10.52 -13.22 -15.29
CA ASP A 33 9.22 -13.03 -14.61
C ASP A 33 9.24 -11.77 -13.74
N ALA A 34 10.35 -11.50 -13.05
CA ALA A 34 10.58 -10.27 -12.30
C ALA A 34 10.52 -9.02 -13.21
N TYR A 35 11.20 -9.07 -14.38
CA TYR A 35 11.15 -7.99 -15.35
C TYR A 35 9.71 -7.72 -15.84
N GLN A 36 8.92 -8.76 -16.15
CA GLN A 36 7.53 -8.60 -16.58
C GLN A 36 6.69 -7.88 -15.51
N ARG A 37 6.84 -8.24 -14.21
CA ARG A 37 6.17 -7.55 -13.11
C ARG A 37 6.58 -6.07 -13.02
N VAL A 38 7.88 -5.77 -13.14
CA VAL A 38 8.39 -4.39 -13.10
C VAL A 38 7.90 -3.57 -14.28
N LYS A 39 7.88 -4.15 -15.48
CA LYS A 39 7.39 -3.50 -16.70
C LYS A 39 5.90 -3.15 -16.60
N ALA A 40 5.08 -4.06 -16.09
CA ALA A 40 3.64 -3.83 -15.90
C ALA A 40 3.35 -2.65 -14.95
N ASN A 41 4.19 -2.41 -13.96
CA ASN A 41 4.02 -1.35 -12.96
C ASN A 41 4.46 0.06 -13.43
N ARG A 42 5.11 0.20 -14.59
CA ARG A 42 5.47 1.48 -15.24
C ARG A 42 6.10 2.53 -14.29
N GLY A 43 7.04 2.14 -13.45
CA GLY A 43 7.65 3.06 -12.49
C GLY A 43 8.64 4.06 -13.13
N SER A 44 8.92 5.15 -12.41
CA SER A 44 9.87 6.21 -12.84
C SER A 44 11.32 5.71 -12.89
N ALA A 45 12.18 6.41 -13.62
CA ALA A 45 13.62 6.14 -13.63
C ALA A 45 14.27 6.42 -12.27
N GLY A 46 15.29 5.63 -11.94
CA GLY A 46 16.12 5.82 -10.74
C GLY A 46 17.16 6.93 -10.91
N ILE A 47 18.26 6.79 -10.18
CA ILE A 47 19.39 7.71 -10.21
C ILE A 47 20.11 7.74 -11.57
N ASP A 48 20.11 6.62 -12.30
CA ASP A 48 20.71 6.44 -13.62
C ASP A 48 19.90 7.09 -14.74
N ASN A 49 18.72 7.64 -14.43
CA ASN A 49 17.75 8.20 -15.38
C ASN A 49 17.31 7.23 -16.50
N GLN A 50 17.61 5.93 -16.38
CA GLN A 50 17.16 4.91 -17.32
C GLN A 50 15.68 4.63 -17.11
N SER A 51 14.86 4.92 -18.12
CA SER A 51 13.44 4.53 -18.16
C SER A 51 13.28 3.03 -18.46
N ILE A 52 12.07 2.50 -18.29
CA ILE A 52 11.75 1.13 -18.71
C ILE A 52 11.90 0.98 -20.22
N ASP A 53 11.50 1.98 -21.00
CA ASP A 53 11.63 1.96 -22.47
C ASP A 53 13.10 1.98 -22.91
N ASP A 54 13.97 2.70 -22.20
CA ASP A 54 15.42 2.68 -22.46
C ASP A 54 16.03 1.31 -22.10
N PHE A 55 15.56 0.70 -21.00
CA PHE A 55 15.96 -0.65 -20.61
C PHE A 55 15.58 -1.66 -21.69
N ASP A 56 14.36 -1.54 -22.25
CA ASP A 56 13.81 -2.43 -23.28
C ASP A 56 14.60 -2.41 -24.60
N ARG A 57 15.19 -1.29 -24.97
CA ARG A 57 16.03 -1.20 -26.18
C ARG A 57 17.19 -2.20 -26.21
N LYS A 58 17.70 -2.61 -25.04
CA LYS A 58 18.77 -3.60 -24.87
C LYS A 58 18.38 -4.69 -23.87
N GLN A 59 17.12 -5.08 -23.86
CA GLN A 59 16.49 -5.96 -22.89
C GLN A 59 17.32 -7.22 -22.56
N SER A 60 17.60 -8.05 -23.57
CA SER A 60 18.32 -9.32 -23.39
C SER A 60 19.69 -9.11 -22.74
N LYS A 61 20.44 -8.11 -23.18
CA LYS A 61 21.75 -7.77 -22.63
C LYS A 61 21.63 -7.30 -21.17
N ASN A 62 20.62 -6.46 -20.87
CA ASN A 62 20.40 -5.92 -19.54
C ASN A 62 19.95 -7.02 -18.56
N LEU A 63 19.03 -7.89 -18.96
CA LEU A 63 18.59 -9.03 -18.15
C LEU A 63 19.72 -10.04 -17.90
N TYR A 64 20.51 -10.34 -18.95
CA TYR A 64 21.69 -11.21 -18.78
C TYR A 64 22.69 -10.61 -17.79
N ARG A 65 22.92 -9.29 -17.82
CA ARG A 65 23.83 -8.61 -16.87
C ARG A 65 23.34 -8.72 -15.44
N ILE A 66 22.01 -8.51 -15.19
CA ILE A 66 21.42 -8.67 -13.86
C ILE A 66 21.59 -10.12 -13.39
N TRP A 67 21.13 -11.09 -14.18
CA TRP A 67 21.26 -12.51 -13.86
C TRP A 67 22.70 -12.90 -13.57
N ASN A 68 23.65 -12.52 -14.45
CA ASN A 68 25.05 -12.88 -14.34
C ASN A 68 25.68 -12.33 -13.05
N ARG A 69 25.43 -11.06 -12.72
CA ARG A 69 25.95 -10.43 -11.50
C ARG A 69 25.29 -11.00 -10.25
N MET A 70 23.99 -11.26 -10.25
CA MET A 70 23.33 -11.88 -9.11
C MET A 70 23.85 -13.32 -8.88
N SER A 71 23.99 -14.11 -9.93
CA SER A 71 24.48 -15.48 -9.82
C SER A 71 25.95 -15.56 -9.39
N SER A 72 26.78 -14.56 -9.72
CA SER A 72 28.20 -14.50 -9.32
C SER A 72 28.44 -13.82 -7.96
N GLY A 73 27.39 -13.31 -7.29
CA GLY A 73 27.58 -12.55 -6.05
C GLY A 73 28.08 -11.11 -6.24
N SER A 74 28.32 -10.68 -7.49
CA SER A 74 28.89 -9.36 -7.81
C SER A 74 27.85 -8.28 -8.13
N TYR A 75 26.57 -8.50 -7.80
CA TYR A 75 25.55 -7.49 -7.92
C TYR A 75 25.62 -6.52 -6.73
N PHE A 76 25.90 -5.25 -7.01
CA PHE A 76 25.84 -4.16 -6.04
C PHE A 76 24.74 -3.18 -6.47
N PRO A 77 23.83 -2.81 -5.57
CA PRO A 77 22.79 -1.84 -5.86
C PRO A 77 23.37 -0.45 -6.10
N ALA A 78 22.72 0.30 -6.98
CA ALA A 78 22.97 1.72 -7.10
C ALA A 78 22.36 2.49 -5.91
N ALA A 79 22.80 3.73 -5.71
CA ALA A 79 22.13 4.61 -4.75
C ALA A 79 20.66 4.80 -5.11
N VAL A 80 19.81 4.92 -4.10
CA VAL A 80 18.37 5.12 -4.26
C VAL A 80 18.08 6.61 -4.45
N LYS A 81 17.32 7.00 -5.48
CA LYS A 81 16.97 8.39 -5.76
C LYS A 81 15.91 8.88 -4.77
N ALA A 82 16.23 9.87 -3.96
CA ALA A 82 15.29 10.52 -3.04
C ALA A 82 14.33 11.46 -3.78
N VAL A 83 13.03 11.25 -3.62
CA VAL A 83 11.98 12.11 -4.19
C VAL A 83 10.99 12.50 -3.10
N PRO A 84 11.01 13.75 -2.61
CA PRO A 84 10.03 14.20 -1.63
C PRO A 84 8.65 14.33 -2.28
N ILE A 85 7.63 13.79 -1.58
CA ILE A 85 6.23 13.86 -1.96
C ILE A 85 5.43 14.50 -0.82
N PRO A 86 4.54 15.47 -1.11
CA PRO A 86 3.72 16.09 -0.09
C PRO A 86 2.74 15.07 0.53
N LYS A 87 2.67 15.06 1.86
CA LYS A 87 1.66 14.27 2.60
C LYS A 87 0.29 14.94 2.52
N LYS A 88 -0.79 14.16 2.59
CA LYS A 88 -2.17 14.68 2.59
C LYS A 88 -2.49 15.57 3.80
N ALA A 89 -1.88 15.27 4.94
CA ALA A 89 -2.05 16.00 6.20
C ALA A 89 -1.05 17.15 6.41
N GLY A 90 -0.19 17.44 5.43
CA GLY A 90 0.91 18.40 5.54
C GLY A 90 2.27 17.72 5.76
N GLY A 91 3.35 18.47 5.46
CA GLY A 91 4.72 17.93 5.47
C GLY A 91 5.04 17.10 4.25
N GLU A 92 6.23 16.50 4.24
CA GLU A 92 6.73 15.68 3.13
C GLU A 92 7.07 14.27 3.61
N ARG A 93 7.03 13.32 2.68
CA ARG A 93 7.66 12.00 2.82
C ARG A 93 8.64 11.80 1.69
N VAL A 94 9.77 11.20 1.97
CA VAL A 94 10.78 10.92 0.95
C VAL A 94 10.53 9.52 0.38
N LEU A 95 10.26 9.44 -0.93
CA LEU A 95 10.28 8.16 -1.63
C LEU A 95 11.71 7.86 -2.08
N GLY A 96 12.12 6.62 -1.92
CA GLY A 96 13.35 6.10 -2.47
C GLY A 96 13.08 5.33 -3.76
N ILE A 97 13.48 5.86 -4.91
CA ILE A 97 13.25 5.22 -6.21
C ILE A 97 14.52 4.48 -6.64
N PRO A 98 14.52 3.11 -6.62
CA PRO A 98 15.61 2.30 -7.14
C PRO A 98 15.69 2.39 -8.68
N THR A 99 16.84 2.05 -9.26
CA THR A 99 17.00 1.89 -10.71
C THR A 99 16.07 0.79 -11.25
N VAL A 100 15.83 0.77 -12.57
CA VAL A 100 15.07 -0.31 -13.21
C VAL A 100 15.73 -1.66 -12.93
N SER A 101 17.06 -1.73 -13.02
CA SER A 101 17.84 -2.93 -12.74
C SER A 101 17.67 -3.40 -11.29
N ASP A 102 17.73 -2.48 -10.31
CA ASP A 102 17.51 -2.82 -8.90
C ASP A 102 16.09 -3.29 -8.63
N ARG A 103 15.08 -2.65 -9.24
CA ARG A 103 13.69 -3.11 -9.11
C ARG A 103 13.50 -4.53 -9.62
N ILE A 104 14.14 -4.88 -10.75
CA ILE A 104 14.09 -6.25 -11.27
C ILE A 104 14.79 -7.20 -10.30
N ALA A 105 16.00 -6.88 -9.86
CA ALA A 105 16.76 -7.72 -8.93
C ALA A 105 16.04 -7.89 -7.57
N GLN A 106 15.43 -6.83 -7.02
CA GLN A 106 14.59 -6.90 -5.82
C GLN A 106 13.35 -7.75 -6.05
N THR A 107 12.72 -7.66 -7.23
CA THR A 107 11.54 -8.48 -7.56
C THR A 107 11.92 -9.96 -7.68
N VAL A 108 13.12 -10.30 -8.16
CA VAL A 108 13.64 -11.68 -8.13
C VAL A 108 13.65 -12.23 -6.71
N VAL A 109 14.14 -11.45 -5.76
CA VAL A 109 14.15 -11.84 -4.33
C VAL A 109 12.74 -11.90 -3.77
N THR A 110 11.86 -10.95 -4.11
CA THR A 110 10.46 -10.95 -3.68
C THR A 110 9.73 -12.22 -4.14
N LEU A 111 9.96 -12.68 -5.39
CA LEU A 111 9.36 -13.89 -5.92
C LEU A 111 9.75 -15.17 -5.15
N ILE A 112 10.92 -15.18 -4.53
CA ILE A 112 11.39 -16.29 -3.67
C ILE A 112 10.84 -16.16 -2.25
N LEU A 113 10.81 -14.94 -1.70
CA LEU A 113 10.39 -14.71 -0.32
C LEU A 113 8.88 -14.76 -0.14
N GLU A 114 8.09 -14.24 -1.09
CA GLU A 114 6.64 -14.15 -0.99
C GLU A 114 5.97 -15.51 -0.68
N PRO A 115 6.26 -16.62 -1.39
CA PRO A 115 5.67 -17.92 -1.07
C PRO A 115 6.09 -18.49 0.29
N LYS A 116 7.27 -18.11 0.79
CA LYS A 116 7.79 -18.57 2.09
C LYS A 116 7.21 -17.79 3.26
N LEU A 117 7.02 -16.49 3.08
CA LEU A 117 6.60 -15.59 4.15
C LEU A 117 5.07 -15.42 4.22
N GLU A 118 4.35 -15.56 3.09
CA GLU A 118 2.90 -15.40 3.11
C GLU A 118 2.18 -16.35 4.07
N PRO A 119 2.55 -17.63 4.19
CA PRO A 119 1.89 -18.56 5.12
C PRO A 119 2.09 -18.26 6.60
N ILE A 120 3.13 -17.50 6.97
CA ILE A 120 3.41 -17.16 8.38
C ILE A 120 2.69 -15.91 8.85
N PHE A 121 2.27 -15.04 7.94
CA PHE A 121 1.63 -13.78 8.30
C PHE A 121 0.23 -14.01 8.88
N HIS A 122 -0.08 -13.25 9.92
CA HIS A 122 -1.39 -13.32 10.58
C HIS A 122 -2.53 -12.99 9.59
N ASP A 123 -3.67 -13.69 9.73
CA ASP A 123 -4.82 -13.49 8.84
C ASP A 123 -5.37 -12.07 8.87
N ASP A 124 -5.25 -11.39 9.98
CA ASP A 124 -5.69 -10.01 10.20
C ASP A 124 -4.68 -8.94 9.79
N SER A 125 -3.59 -9.34 9.15
CA SER A 125 -2.66 -8.45 8.44
C SER A 125 -3.04 -8.39 6.97
N TYR A 126 -3.36 -7.22 6.42
CA TYR A 126 -3.94 -7.06 5.09
C TYR A 126 -3.06 -6.29 4.10
N GLY A 127 -2.23 -5.35 4.58
CA GLY A 127 -1.46 -4.48 3.71
C GLY A 127 -0.38 -5.21 2.92
N TYR A 128 -0.27 -4.92 1.61
CA TYR A 128 0.77 -5.44 0.72
C TYR A 128 0.83 -6.97 0.60
N ARG A 129 -0.29 -7.66 0.81
CA ARG A 129 -0.36 -9.12 0.72
C ARG A 129 -1.20 -9.57 -0.47
N PRO A 130 -0.79 -10.64 -1.19
CA PRO A 130 -1.61 -11.23 -2.26
C PRO A 130 -2.94 -11.75 -1.71
N GLY A 131 -4.02 -11.53 -2.45
CA GLY A 131 -5.35 -12.01 -2.07
C GLY A 131 -6.03 -11.24 -0.92
N LYS A 132 -5.37 -10.27 -0.30
CA LYS A 132 -5.93 -9.40 0.75
C LYS A 132 -6.19 -8.00 0.21
N SER A 133 -7.26 -7.36 0.62
CA SER A 133 -7.61 -6.01 0.18
C SER A 133 -7.95 -5.06 1.32
N ALA A 134 -7.93 -3.76 1.04
CA ALA A 134 -8.40 -2.76 1.99
C ALA A 134 -9.88 -2.94 2.36
N HIS A 135 -10.70 -3.43 1.43
CA HIS A 135 -12.11 -3.70 1.70
C HIS A 135 -12.31 -4.88 2.67
N ASP A 136 -11.44 -5.89 2.63
CA ASP A 136 -11.50 -7.01 3.58
C ASP A 136 -11.15 -6.52 4.99
N ALA A 137 -10.09 -5.69 5.12
CA ALA A 137 -9.72 -5.05 6.38
C ALA A 137 -10.88 -4.20 6.94
N LEU A 138 -11.51 -3.37 6.10
CA LEU A 138 -12.66 -2.53 6.49
C LEU A 138 -13.87 -3.35 6.89
N ALA A 139 -14.17 -4.45 6.18
CA ALA A 139 -15.29 -5.34 6.50
C ALA A 139 -15.07 -6.05 7.85
N THR A 140 -13.87 -6.55 8.08
CA THR A 140 -13.47 -7.18 9.35
C THR A 140 -13.54 -6.18 10.51
N THR A 141 -12.97 -4.99 10.34
CA THR A 141 -13.03 -3.92 11.34
C THR A 141 -14.47 -3.54 11.65
N ARG A 142 -15.33 -3.39 10.63
CA ARG A 142 -16.76 -3.08 10.80
C ARG A 142 -17.47 -4.13 11.65
N LYS A 143 -17.25 -5.41 11.37
CA LYS A 143 -17.85 -6.53 12.12
C LYS A 143 -17.42 -6.47 13.59
N ARG A 144 -16.13 -6.31 13.84
CA ARG A 144 -15.56 -6.27 15.19
C ARG A 144 -15.99 -5.05 16.00
N CYS A 145 -16.19 -3.89 15.36
CA CYS A 145 -16.77 -2.72 16.02
C CYS A 145 -18.21 -2.95 16.52
N TRP A 146 -18.93 -3.95 15.99
CA TRP A 146 -20.25 -4.34 16.50
C TRP A 146 -20.19 -5.34 17.67
N GLU A 147 -19.06 -6.06 17.79
CA GLU A 147 -18.81 -7.08 18.80
C GLU A 147 -18.06 -6.53 20.03
N ARG A 148 -17.30 -5.45 19.86
CA ARG A 148 -16.44 -4.81 20.86
C ARG A 148 -16.80 -3.34 21.00
N ASP A 149 -16.76 -2.84 22.23
CA ASP A 149 -17.25 -1.51 22.54
C ASP A 149 -16.18 -0.45 22.36
N TRP A 150 -14.92 -0.81 22.44
CA TRP A 150 -13.78 0.08 22.36
C TRP A 150 -12.79 -0.31 21.27
N VAL A 151 -12.15 0.69 20.70
CA VAL A 151 -11.11 0.54 19.68
C VAL A 151 -9.89 1.34 20.09
N LEU A 152 -8.72 0.72 20.03
CA LEU A 152 -7.45 1.42 20.00
C LEU A 152 -6.99 1.56 18.55
N GLU A 153 -7.10 2.77 17.99
CA GLU A 153 -6.49 3.17 16.71
C GLU A 153 -5.03 3.53 16.98
N TYR A 154 -4.10 2.97 16.22
CA TYR A 154 -2.68 3.35 16.29
C TYR A 154 -2.05 3.49 14.91
N ASP A 155 -1.02 4.33 14.84
CA ASP A 155 -0.16 4.55 13.67
C ASP A 155 1.30 4.50 14.13
N ILE A 156 2.18 3.88 13.35
CA ILE A 156 3.61 3.77 13.67
C ILE A 156 4.34 4.92 12.99
N ARG A 157 5.06 5.71 13.78
CA ARG A 157 5.79 6.87 13.27
C ARG A 157 6.96 6.44 12.40
N GLY A 158 6.88 6.73 11.09
CA GLY A 158 7.98 6.51 10.17
C GLY A 158 8.44 5.05 10.09
N LEU A 159 7.53 4.07 10.09
CA LEU A 159 7.87 2.64 10.08
C LEU A 159 9.02 2.32 9.11
N PHE A 160 8.87 2.69 7.84
CA PHE A 160 9.85 2.35 6.80
C PHE A 160 11.23 2.98 7.03
N ASP A 161 11.30 4.08 7.75
CA ASP A 161 12.55 4.81 8.01
C ASP A 161 13.26 4.30 9.27
N ASN A 162 12.53 3.60 10.17
CA ASN A 162 13.01 3.19 11.50
C ASN A 162 13.15 1.67 11.70
N ILE A 163 12.92 0.84 10.68
CA ILE A 163 13.12 -0.61 10.79
C ILE A 163 14.60 -0.90 11.13
N ASP A 164 14.84 -1.56 12.27
CA ASP A 164 16.17 -2.03 12.65
C ASP A 164 16.64 -3.15 11.71
N HIS A 165 17.81 -2.97 11.07
CA HIS A 165 18.36 -3.92 10.12
C HIS A 165 18.76 -5.25 10.80
N GLY A 166 19.27 -5.22 12.02
CA GLY A 166 19.68 -6.41 12.76
C GLY A 166 18.49 -7.31 13.10
N LEU A 167 17.42 -6.72 13.65
CA LEU A 167 16.18 -7.43 13.95
C LEU A 167 15.51 -7.96 12.69
N LEU A 168 15.46 -7.15 11.62
CA LEU A 168 14.88 -7.58 10.34
C LEU A 168 15.66 -8.76 9.73
N LEU A 169 16.98 -8.67 9.68
CA LEU A 169 17.84 -9.75 9.14
C LEU A 169 17.78 -11.01 10.01
N LYS A 170 17.65 -10.87 11.34
CA LYS A 170 17.41 -11.99 12.25
C LYS A 170 16.09 -12.70 11.93
N ALA A 171 15.02 -11.95 11.74
CA ALA A 171 13.71 -12.48 11.33
C ALA A 171 13.79 -13.15 9.95
N LEU A 172 14.47 -12.54 8.98
CA LEU A 172 14.61 -13.08 7.63
C LEU A 172 15.39 -14.40 7.63
N ARG A 173 16.51 -14.50 8.37
CA ARG A 173 17.31 -15.74 8.48
C ARG A 173 16.54 -16.90 9.08
N HIS A 174 15.48 -16.62 9.85
CA HIS A 174 14.63 -17.68 10.40
C HIS A 174 13.75 -18.36 9.34
N HIS A 175 13.51 -17.70 8.21
CA HIS A 175 12.61 -18.16 7.14
C HIS A 175 13.28 -18.38 5.78
N CYS A 176 14.55 -18.02 5.66
CA CYS A 176 15.26 -18.05 4.39
C CYS A 176 16.70 -18.49 4.57
N ASP A 177 17.04 -19.67 4.02
CA ASP A 177 18.38 -20.26 4.06
C ASP A 177 19.22 -19.89 2.82
N GLU A 178 18.61 -19.27 1.80
CA GLU A 178 19.29 -18.89 0.58
C GLU A 178 20.29 -17.75 0.83
N ARG A 179 21.57 -18.10 0.86
CA ARG A 179 22.67 -17.15 1.13
C ARG A 179 22.67 -15.93 0.21
N TRP A 180 22.31 -16.12 -1.06
CA TRP A 180 22.26 -15.01 -2.01
C TRP A 180 21.10 -14.04 -1.73
N VAL A 181 19.97 -14.53 -1.23
CA VAL A 181 18.82 -13.69 -0.83
C VAL A 181 19.24 -12.80 0.33
N LEU A 182 19.81 -13.39 1.38
CA LEU A 182 20.31 -12.66 2.56
C LEU A 182 21.34 -11.60 2.17
N LEU A 183 22.33 -11.97 1.33
CA LEU A 183 23.36 -11.07 0.82
C LEU A 183 22.78 -9.85 0.12
N TYR A 184 21.80 -10.05 -0.76
CA TYR A 184 21.23 -8.94 -1.54
C TYR A 184 20.27 -8.10 -0.72
N VAL A 185 19.48 -8.69 0.19
CA VAL A 185 18.66 -7.92 1.12
C VAL A 185 19.52 -6.97 1.96
N GLU A 186 20.62 -7.47 2.53
CA GLU A 186 21.57 -6.67 3.32
C GLU A 186 22.15 -5.52 2.48
N ARG A 187 22.58 -5.78 1.24
CA ARG A 187 23.08 -4.74 0.33
C ARG A 187 22.04 -3.68 -0.01
N TRP A 188 20.77 -4.04 -0.21
CA TRP A 188 19.71 -3.06 -0.47
C TRP A 188 19.31 -2.27 0.77
N LEU A 189 19.36 -2.88 1.95
CA LEU A 189 19.09 -2.16 3.20
C LEU A 189 20.15 -1.08 3.46
N THR A 190 21.42 -1.38 3.15
CA THR A 190 22.55 -0.45 3.35
C THR A 190 22.85 0.43 2.14
N ALA A 191 22.18 0.23 1.00
CA ALA A 191 22.40 1.06 -0.18
C ALA A 191 22.12 2.54 0.12
N PRO A 192 23.04 3.48 -0.26
CA PRO A 192 22.88 4.89 0.07
C PRO A 192 21.68 5.51 -0.64
N MET A 193 21.17 6.60 -0.07
CA MET A 193 20.12 7.41 -0.67
C MET A 193 20.73 8.70 -1.22
N GLN A 194 20.51 8.99 -2.50
CA GLN A 194 20.96 10.24 -3.11
C GLN A 194 19.86 11.28 -3.06
N GLU A 195 20.17 12.40 -2.43
CA GLU A 195 19.34 13.60 -2.37
C GLU A 195 19.35 14.39 -3.68
N ARG A 196 18.45 15.37 -3.81
CA ARG A 196 18.37 16.24 -5.01
C ARG A 196 19.63 17.04 -5.31
N ASN A 197 20.38 17.39 -4.28
CA ASN A 197 21.66 18.11 -4.39
C ASN A 197 22.83 17.23 -4.84
N GLY A 198 22.59 15.90 -5.01
CA GLY A 198 23.60 14.92 -5.39
C GLY A 198 24.32 14.27 -4.21
N THR A 199 24.09 14.73 -2.96
CA THR A 199 24.68 14.13 -1.76
C THR A 199 24.15 12.72 -1.54
N CYS A 200 25.05 11.76 -1.29
CA CYS A 200 24.67 10.40 -0.91
C CYS A 200 24.71 10.26 0.62
N VAL A 201 23.59 9.87 1.18
CA VAL A 201 23.43 9.62 2.62
C VAL A 201 23.43 8.11 2.83
N GLU A 202 24.32 7.62 3.69
CA GLU A 202 24.35 6.21 4.09
C GLU A 202 23.13 5.88 4.96
N ARG A 203 22.71 4.61 4.92
CA ARG A 203 21.59 4.11 5.70
C ARG A 203 22.04 2.94 6.57
N ASN A 204 21.79 3.05 7.86
CA ASN A 204 22.02 2.03 8.86
C ASN A 204 20.72 1.50 9.49
N MET A 205 19.58 2.06 9.10
CA MET A 205 18.23 1.63 9.48
C MET A 205 17.22 1.92 8.35
N GLY A 206 16.07 1.33 8.45
CA GLY A 206 14.95 1.54 7.53
C GLY A 206 15.09 0.81 6.19
N THR A 207 14.04 0.91 5.40
CA THR A 207 13.99 0.39 4.02
C THR A 207 13.38 1.44 3.10
N PRO A 208 13.88 1.62 1.84
CA PRO A 208 13.40 2.71 0.97
C PRO A 208 11.92 2.55 0.64
N GLN A 209 11.14 3.60 0.88
CA GLN A 209 9.74 3.65 0.47
C GLN A 209 9.66 3.77 -1.06
N GLY A 210 9.39 2.66 -1.77
CA GLY A 210 9.26 2.63 -3.23
C GLY A 210 9.98 1.48 -3.92
N GLY A 211 10.77 0.69 -3.20
CA GLY A 211 11.32 -0.58 -3.68
C GLY A 211 10.29 -1.71 -3.63
N PRO A 212 10.33 -2.67 -4.58
CA PRO A 212 9.41 -3.83 -4.58
C PRO A 212 9.56 -4.74 -3.36
N LEU A 213 10.75 -4.78 -2.76
CA LEU A 213 11.08 -5.64 -1.63
C LEU A 213 10.63 -5.05 -0.29
N SER A 214 10.59 -3.73 -0.15
CA SER A 214 10.33 -3.04 1.12
C SER A 214 9.00 -3.42 1.79
N PRO A 215 7.89 -3.62 1.06
CA PRO A 215 6.61 -4.00 1.68
C PRO A 215 6.64 -5.36 2.37
N ILE A 216 7.27 -6.37 1.75
CA ILE A 216 7.33 -7.71 2.34
C ILE A 216 8.27 -7.74 3.54
N LEU A 217 9.38 -6.99 3.50
CA LEU A 217 10.29 -6.86 4.63
C LEU A 217 9.64 -6.13 5.81
N ALA A 218 8.88 -5.07 5.54
CA ALA A 218 8.12 -4.36 6.57
C ALA A 218 7.05 -5.26 7.21
N ASN A 219 6.34 -6.07 6.41
CA ASN A 219 5.39 -7.05 6.94
C ASN A 219 6.07 -8.13 7.78
N LEU A 220 7.24 -8.62 7.38
CA LEU A 220 8.03 -9.59 8.16
C LEU A 220 8.46 -8.99 9.50
N PHE A 221 8.94 -7.75 9.50
CA PHE A 221 9.31 -7.05 10.72
C PHE A 221 8.12 -6.89 11.66
N LEU A 222 6.99 -6.40 11.16
CA LEU A 222 5.77 -6.18 11.95
C LEU A 222 5.12 -7.51 12.39
N HIS A 223 5.28 -8.59 11.64
CA HIS A 223 4.83 -9.91 12.08
C HIS A 223 5.45 -10.28 13.44
N TYR A 224 6.75 -10.04 13.62
CA TYR A 224 7.44 -10.33 14.88
C TYR A 224 7.29 -9.22 15.94
N ALA A 225 7.37 -7.98 15.52
CA ALA A 225 7.26 -6.85 16.43
C ALA A 225 5.85 -6.71 17.03
N LEU A 226 4.82 -7.06 16.25
CA LEU A 226 3.43 -6.77 16.58
C LEU A 226 2.50 -7.98 16.49
N ASP A 227 2.31 -8.56 15.29
CA ASP A 227 1.24 -9.53 15.05
C ASP A 227 1.36 -10.75 15.96
N ARG A 228 2.56 -11.36 16.00
CA ARG A 228 2.85 -12.51 16.85
C ARG A 228 2.84 -12.15 18.33
N TRP A 229 3.34 -10.98 18.70
CA TRP A 229 3.30 -10.50 20.08
C TRP A 229 1.86 -10.35 20.56
N LEU A 230 0.98 -9.75 19.77
CA LEU A 230 -0.46 -9.64 20.09
C LEU A 230 -1.08 -11.04 20.24
N SER A 231 -0.84 -11.95 19.31
CA SER A 231 -1.42 -13.30 19.34
C SER A 231 -1.00 -14.11 20.55
N VAL A 232 0.19 -13.87 21.10
CA VAL A 232 0.73 -14.60 22.26
C VAL A 232 0.28 -13.95 23.58
N ASN A 233 0.39 -12.63 23.69
CA ASN A 233 0.16 -11.91 24.95
C ASN A 233 -1.28 -11.43 25.11
N HIS A 234 -2.02 -11.27 24.01
CA HIS A 234 -3.38 -10.73 23.97
C HIS A 234 -4.28 -11.54 23.01
N PRO A 235 -4.40 -12.87 23.16
CA PRO A 235 -5.12 -13.74 22.22
C PRO A 235 -6.61 -13.40 22.09
N ASP A 236 -7.20 -12.79 23.11
CA ASP A 236 -8.61 -12.38 23.14
C ASP A 236 -8.87 -11.01 22.50
N ILE A 237 -7.85 -10.28 22.10
CA ILE A 237 -7.96 -8.96 21.49
C ILE A 237 -7.78 -9.09 19.96
N PRO A 238 -8.88 -9.08 19.19
CA PRO A 238 -8.79 -9.11 17.74
C PRO A 238 -8.22 -7.79 17.23
N PHE A 239 -7.39 -7.87 16.18
CA PHE A 239 -6.81 -6.69 15.55
C PHE A 239 -7.01 -6.70 14.05
N CYS A 240 -6.84 -5.56 13.41
CA CYS A 240 -6.80 -5.42 11.97
C CYS A 240 -5.66 -4.50 11.61
N ARG A 241 -4.65 -4.99 10.89
CA ARG A 241 -3.48 -4.21 10.48
C ARG A 241 -3.40 -4.05 8.96
N TYR A 242 -3.18 -2.84 8.51
CA TYR A 242 -2.89 -2.54 7.11
C TYR A 242 -1.58 -1.74 7.02
N ALA A 243 -0.47 -2.41 6.77
CA ALA A 243 0.88 -1.87 6.86
C ALA A 243 1.18 -1.31 8.26
N ASP A 244 1.39 0.00 8.38
CA ASP A 244 1.66 0.75 9.61
C ASP A 244 0.39 1.17 10.38
N ASP A 245 -0.75 1.24 9.71
CA ASP A 245 -2.05 1.54 10.33
C ASP A 245 -2.66 0.31 10.99
N GLY A 246 -3.14 0.42 12.22
CA GLY A 246 -3.80 -0.70 12.89
C GLY A 246 -4.91 -0.31 13.84
N ILE A 247 -5.83 -1.28 14.01
CA ILE A 247 -7.02 -1.19 14.84
C ILE A 247 -7.07 -2.41 15.75
N LEU A 248 -7.10 -2.20 17.07
CA LEU A 248 -7.31 -3.25 18.06
C LEU A 248 -8.68 -3.08 18.71
N HIS A 249 -9.40 -4.20 18.90
CA HIS A 249 -10.77 -4.17 19.37
C HIS A 249 -10.85 -4.66 20.81
N CYS A 250 -11.17 -3.75 21.74
CA CYS A 250 -11.20 -3.97 23.17
C CYS A 250 -12.65 -4.05 23.69
N ARG A 251 -12.84 -4.70 24.84
CA ARG A 251 -14.16 -4.78 25.51
C ARG A 251 -14.42 -3.56 26.37
N THR A 252 -13.38 -3.05 27.07
CA THR A 252 -13.47 -1.93 27.99
C THR A 252 -12.45 -0.84 27.64
N GLU A 253 -12.67 0.35 28.17
CA GLU A 253 -11.73 1.47 28.04
C GLU A 253 -10.41 1.19 28.75
N ASP A 254 -10.49 0.57 29.95
CA ASP A 254 -9.31 0.20 30.73
C ASP A 254 -8.45 -0.83 29.99
N GLU A 255 -9.06 -1.83 29.35
CA GLU A 255 -8.35 -2.80 28.48
C GLU A 255 -7.62 -2.07 27.34
N ALA A 256 -8.28 -1.09 26.71
CA ALA A 256 -7.67 -0.30 25.64
C ALA A 256 -6.52 0.59 26.12
N ASN A 257 -6.64 1.19 27.32
CA ASN A 257 -5.58 2.00 27.93
C ASN A 257 -4.36 1.15 28.29
N GLN A 258 -4.56 0.03 28.97
CA GLN A 258 -3.47 -0.90 29.31
C GLN A 258 -2.77 -1.44 28.05
N LEU A 259 -3.55 -1.83 27.03
CA LEU A 259 -3.00 -2.30 25.78
C LEU A 259 -2.18 -1.22 25.05
N ARG A 260 -2.61 0.03 25.10
CA ARG A 260 -1.86 1.16 24.52
C ARG A 260 -0.48 1.31 25.14
N GLU A 261 -0.39 1.22 26.47
CA GLU A 261 0.89 1.33 27.19
C GLU A 261 1.81 0.14 26.88
N GLN A 262 1.27 -1.07 26.90
CA GLN A 262 2.03 -2.28 26.59
C GLN A 262 2.49 -2.32 25.14
N LEU A 263 1.64 -1.89 24.20
CA LEU A 263 1.99 -1.77 22.80
C LEU A 263 3.07 -0.73 22.56
N ALA A 264 3.00 0.43 23.25
CA ALA A 264 4.03 1.47 23.17
C ALA A 264 5.40 0.94 23.65
N ALA A 265 5.43 0.26 24.80
CA ALA A 265 6.64 -0.36 25.31
C ALA A 265 7.20 -1.41 24.33
N ARG A 266 6.31 -2.27 23.79
CA ARG A 266 6.71 -3.29 22.82
C ARG A 266 7.29 -2.71 21.53
N LEU A 267 6.69 -1.68 20.97
CA LEU A 267 7.20 -1.01 19.78
C LEU A 267 8.57 -0.36 20.06
N GLN A 268 8.75 0.25 21.23
CA GLN A 268 10.02 0.83 21.66
C GLN A 268 11.13 -0.22 21.76
N GLU A 269 10.85 -1.42 22.28
CA GLU A 269 11.80 -2.54 22.29
C GLU A 269 12.25 -2.94 20.88
N CYS A 270 11.40 -2.73 19.88
CA CYS A 270 11.69 -2.99 18.47
C CYS A 270 12.27 -1.80 17.71
N GLY A 271 12.63 -0.70 18.40
CA GLY A 271 13.14 0.51 17.78
C GLY A 271 12.08 1.36 17.06
N LEU A 272 10.80 1.10 17.30
CA LEU A 272 9.68 1.84 16.72
C LEU A 272 8.99 2.74 17.74
N GLU A 273 8.32 3.78 17.24
CA GLU A 273 7.55 4.71 18.05
C GLU A 273 6.09 4.76 17.58
N MET A 274 5.16 4.69 18.54
CA MET A 274 3.75 4.90 18.27
C MET A 274 3.49 6.41 18.11
N HIS A 275 2.74 6.79 17.05
CA HIS A 275 2.48 8.20 16.76
C HIS A 275 1.53 8.80 17.80
N PRO A 276 1.97 9.77 18.65
CA PRO A 276 1.18 10.22 19.81
C PRO A 276 -0.15 10.87 19.42
N GLU A 277 -0.18 11.67 18.35
CA GLU A 277 -1.39 12.40 17.94
C GLU A 277 -2.40 11.56 17.15
N LYS A 278 -1.95 10.43 16.57
CA LYS A 278 -2.81 9.55 15.77
C LYS A 278 -3.23 8.29 16.51
N THR A 279 -2.68 8.07 17.71
CA THR A 279 -3.10 6.96 18.55
C THR A 279 -4.25 7.41 19.43
N ARG A 280 -5.40 6.76 19.30
CA ARG A 280 -6.63 7.17 19.99
C ARG A 280 -7.42 5.97 20.46
N ILE A 281 -8.07 6.13 21.62
CA ILE A 281 -9.06 5.19 22.11
C ILE A 281 -10.43 5.75 21.74
N VAL A 282 -11.24 4.93 21.08
CA VAL A 282 -12.51 5.34 20.48
C VAL A 282 -13.63 4.43 20.95
N TYR A 283 -14.73 5.00 21.40
CA TYR A 283 -15.94 4.29 21.78
C TYR A 283 -16.82 4.02 20.57
N CYS A 284 -17.15 2.75 20.32
CA CYS A 284 -17.98 2.31 19.20
C CYS A 284 -19.49 2.49 19.53
N LYS A 285 -19.92 3.72 19.73
CA LYS A 285 -21.29 4.08 20.12
C LYS A 285 -22.34 3.59 19.13
N ASP A 286 -23.38 2.91 19.62
CA ASP A 286 -24.53 2.50 18.85
C ASP A 286 -25.84 2.63 19.65
N SER A 287 -26.96 2.06 19.18
CA SER A 287 -28.27 2.12 19.89
C SER A 287 -28.28 1.43 21.25
N ARG A 288 -27.38 0.45 21.49
CA ARG A 288 -27.29 -0.33 22.73
C ARG A 288 -26.27 0.25 23.70
N ARG A 289 -25.25 0.93 23.17
CA ARG A 289 -24.09 1.47 23.86
C ARG A 289 -24.32 2.94 24.18
N LYS A 290 -24.55 3.28 25.46
CA LYS A 290 -25.03 4.60 25.89
C LYS A 290 -23.96 5.45 26.57
N GLU A 291 -22.74 4.91 26.80
CA GLU A 291 -21.66 5.63 27.43
C GLU A 291 -21.28 6.89 26.63
N THR A 292 -20.73 7.86 27.35
CA THR A 292 -20.20 9.10 26.75
C THR A 292 -18.68 9.00 26.70
N SER A 293 -18.11 9.20 25.54
CA SER A 293 -16.67 9.28 25.35
C SER A 293 -16.34 10.49 24.50
N GLU A 294 -15.18 11.07 24.69
CA GLU A 294 -14.67 12.19 23.90
C GLU A 294 -14.52 11.79 22.43
N HIS A 295 -14.08 10.57 22.18
CA HIS A 295 -13.85 10.06 20.84
C HIS A 295 -14.86 8.97 20.49
N ILE A 296 -15.73 9.26 19.53
CA ILE A 296 -16.76 8.34 18.99
C ILE A 296 -16.59 8.09 17.49
N SER A 297 -15.42 8.37 16.94
CA SER A 297 -15.10 8.15 15.53
C SER A 297 -13.62 8.02 15.30
N PHE A 298 -13.23 7.22 14.30
CA PHE A 298 -11.87 7.10 13.81
C PHE A 298 -11.84 6.97 12.29
N ASP A 299 -10.67 7.26 11.69
CA ASP A 299 -10.44 7.13 10.25
C ASP A 299 -9.54 5.92 9.98
N PHE A 300 -9.98 5.01 9.11
CA PHE A 300 -9.19 3.87 8.67
C PHE A 300 -9.30 3.68 7.17
N LEU A 301 -8.18 3.61 6.48
CA LEU A 301 -8.08 3.39 5.03
C LEU A 301 -8.96 4.34 4.19
N GLY A 302 -9.07 5.61 4.62
CA GLY A 302 -9.85 6.63 3.92
C GLY A 302 -11.35 6.58 4.17
N TYR A 303 -11.79 5.77 5.13
CA TYR A 303 -13.15 5.73 5.65
C TYR A 303 -13.19 6.24 7.08
N THR A 304 -14.27 6.95 7.44
CA THR A 304 -14.57 7.31 8.82
C THR A 304 -15.58 6.31 9.40
N PHE A 305 -15.21 5.64 10.47
CA PHE A 305 -16.08 4.84 11.32
C PHE A 305 -16.71 5.75 12.38
N ARG A 306 -18.04 5.77 12.47
CA ARG A 306 -18.79 6.55 13.45
C ARG A 306 -20.23 6.07 13.58
N PRO A 307 -20.99 6.53 14.62
CA PRO A 307 -22.42 6.29 14.72
C PRO A 307 -23.15 6.85 13.49
N ARG A 308 -23.99 6.03 12.85
CA ARG A 308 -24.87 6.41 11.73
C ARG A 308 -26.20 5.69 11.82
N ARG A 309 -27.24 6.30 11.29
CA ARG A 309 -28.54 5.63 11.10
C ARG A 309 -28.37 4.48 10.11
N VAL A 310 -28.80 3.30 10.52
CA VAL A 310 -28.83 2.08 9.69
C VAL A 310 -30.22 1.48 9.76
N VAL A 311 -30.65 0.83 8.70
CA VAL A 311 -31.87 0.03 8.69
C VAL A 311 -31.46 -1.40 8.98
N ASP A 312 -32.06 -2.02 10.02
CA ASP A 312 -31.79 -3.41 10.35
C ASP A 312 -32.53 -4.37 9.40
N GLY A 313 -32.29 -5.67 9.53
CA GLY A 313 -32.92 -6.69 8.69
C GLY A 313 -34.46 -6.76 8.81
N TYR A 314 -35.04 -6.11 9.81
CA TYR A 314 -36.49 -6.02 10.04
C TYR A 314 -37.08 -4.68 9.60
N GLY A 315 -36.27 -3.78 9.01
CA GLY A 315 -36.73 -2.47 8.55
C GLY A 315 -36.70 -1.35 9.61
N TYR A 316 -36.29 -1.63 10.84
CA TYR A 316 -36.22 -0.60 11.90
C TYR A 316 -34.97 0.27 11.74
N ILE A 317 -35.16 1.58 11.95
CA ILE A 317 -34.04 2.53 11.97
C ILE A 317 -33.34 2.47 13.33
N ARG A 318 -32.06 2.14 13.32
CA ARG A 318 -31.19 2.11 14.50
C ARG A 318 -29.93 2.91 14.28
N THR A 319 -29.20 3.21 15.35
CA THR A 319 -27.84 3.72 15.25
C THR A 319 -26.89 2.56 15.27
N GLY A 320 -26.03 2.43 14.24
CA GLY A 320 -24.94 1.46 14.17
C GLY A 320 -23.61 2.16 13.94
N PHE A 321 -22.53 1.57 14.43
CA PHE A 321 -21.18 2.04 14.19
C PHE A 321 -20.68 1.50 12.85
N THR A 322 -20.51 2.36 11.83
CA THR A 322 -20.29 1.89 10.45
C THR A 322 -19.41 2.84 9.64
N PRO A 323 -18.58 2.26 8.70
CA PRO A 323 -17.71 3.05 7.83
C PRO A 323 -18.46 3.74 6.71
N ALA A 324 -18.02 4.93 6.37
CA ALA A 324 -18.33 5.62 5.11
C ALA A 324 -17.13 6.46 4.70
N VAL A 325 -17.13 6.95 3.46
CA VAL A 325 -16.05 7.80 2.94
C VAL A 325 -15.68 8.93 3.92
N SER A 326 -14.39 9.12 4.18
CA SER A 326 -13.91 10.14 5.13
C SER A 326 -14.01 11.56 4.54
N GLN A 327 -14.12 12.56 5.41
CA GLN A 327 -14.17 13.97 5.00
C GLN A 327 -12.88 14.39 4.29
N LEU A 328 -11.72 13.85 4.70
CA LEU A 328 -10.44 14.07 4.05
C LEU A 328 -10.43 13.50 2.63
N SER A 329 -10.99 12.29 2.44
CA SER A 329 -11.12 11.67 1.12
C SER A 329 -12.05 12.47 0.21
N LEU A 330 -13.22 12.90 0.70
CA LEU A 330 -14.16 13.77 -0.03
C LEU A 330 -13.49 15.10 -0.46
N LYS A 331 -12.74 15.73 0.45
CA LYS A 331 -11.98 16.96 0.16
C LYS A 331 -10.93 16.73 -0.93
N THR A 332 -10.18 15.64 -0.83
CA THR A 332 -9.12 15.27 -1.78
C THR A 332 -9.70 15.01 -3.18
N MET A 333 -10.81 14.30 -3.28
CA MET A 333 -11.50 14.06 -4.56
C MET A 333 -11.98 15.35 -5.20
N ARG A 334 -12.63 16.24 -4.43
CA ARG A 334 -13.05 17.56 -4.92
C ARG A 334 -11.88 18.43 -5.37
N GLN A 335 -10.76 18.40 -4.64
CA GLN A 335 -9.55 19.10 -5.06
C GLN A 335 -8.98 18.53 -6.37
N SER A 336 -8.99 17.19 -6.52
CA SER A 336 -8.56 16.54 -7.77
C SER A 336 -9.44 16.97 -8.96
N MET A 337 -10.76 17.02 -8.78
CA MET A 337 -11.68 17.49 -9.83
C MET A 337 -11.44 18.95 -10.23
N ARG A 338 -11.16 19.84 -9.27
CA ARG A 338 -10.80 21.25 -9.56
C ARG A 338 -9.56 21.36 -10.45
N ARG A 339 -8.56 20.51 -10.23
CA ARG A 339 -7.31 20.46 -11.05
C ARG A 339 -7.54 19.99 -12.49
N TRP A 340 -8.68 19.39 -12.82
CA TRP A 340 -9.00 19.02 -14.19
C TRP A 340 -9.36 20.23 -15.06
N HIS A 341 -9.75 21.35 -14.45
CA HIS A 341 -10.15 22.58 -15.10
C HIS A 341 -11.22 22.39 -16.20
N LEU A 342 -12.13 21.41 -16.01
CA LEU A 342 -13.13 21.02 -17.03
C LEU A 342 -13.93 22.22 -17.59
N PRO A 343 -14.42 23.19 -16.77
CA PRO A 343 -15.15 24.33 -17.30
C PRO A 343 -14.39 25.18 -18.31
N LEU A 344 -13.04 25.09 -18.35
CA LEU A 344 -12.19 25.82 -19.27
C LEU A 344 -11.88 25.05 -20.57
N ARG A 345 -12.27 23.77 -20.64
CA ARG A 345 -11.98 22.87 -21.77
C ARG A 345 -13.14 22.79 -22.74
N SER A 346 -13.56 23.93 -23.29
CA SER A 346 -14.66 24.00 -24.25
C SER A 346 -14.35 23.34 -25.61
N GLU A 347 -13.08 23.09 -25.91
CA GLU A 347 -12.61 22.34 -27.07
C GLU A 347 -12.99 20.86 -27.03
N LEU A 348 -13.07 20.26 -25.85
CA LEU A 348 -13.35 18.84 -25.67
C LEU A 348 -14.84 18.53 -25.82
N SER A 349 -15.18 17.34 -26.32
CA SER A 349 -16.52 16.78 -26.28
C SER A 349 -16.85 16.16 -24.92
N LEU A 350 -18.13 15.85 -24.66
CA LEU A 350 -18.53 15.12 -23.46
C LEU A 350 -17.87 13.71 -23.39
N ALA A 351 -17.71 13.06 -24.54
CA ALA A 351 -17.04 11.77 -24.64
C ALA A 351 -15.56 11.88 -24.25
N ASP A 352 -14.85 12.94 -24.69
CA ASP A 352 -13.46 13.18 -24.31
C ASP A 352 -13.32 13.42 -22.80
N LEU A 353 -14.24 14.18 -22.19
CA LEU A 353 -14.25 14.39 -20.75
C LEU A 353 -14.50 13.06 -20.00
N ALA A 354 -15.44 12.25 -20.48
CA ALA A 354 -15.74 10.94 -19.90
C ALA A 354 -14.54 9.99 -20.02
N TRP A 355 -13.86 9.99 -21.15
CA TRP A 355 -12.62 9.19 -21.35
C TRP A 355 -11.51 9.64 -20.41
N MET A 356 -11.28 10.94 -20.28
CA MET A 356 -10.22 11.52 -19.45
C MET A 356 -10.44 11.32 -17.94
N THR A 357 -11.68 11.50 -17.46
CA THR A 357 -12.00 11.50 -16.02
C THR A 357 -12.59 10.18 -15.52
N GLY A 358 -13.25 9.44 -16.42
CA GLY A 358 -14.00 8.23 -16.12
C GLY A 358 -13.22 7.14 -15.36
N PRO A 359 -11.99 6.79 -15.74
CA PRO A 359 -11.23 5.79 -15.01
C PRO A 359 -11.03 6.15 -13.54
N ARG A 360 -10.76 7.43 -13.24
CA ARG A 360 -10.56 7.92 -11.87
C ARG A 360 -11.86 7.96 -11.08
N VAL A 361 -12.94 8.44 -11.69
CA VAL A 361 -14.27 8.49 -11.04
C VAL A 361 -14.79 7.09 -10.75
N ARG A 362 -14.67 6.14 -11.71
CA ARG A 362 -15.02 4.73 -11.49
C ARG A 362 -14.19 4.10 -10.35
N GLY A 363 -12.91 4.41 -10.27
CA GLY A 363 -12.06 3.96 -9.16
C GLY A 363 -12.54 4.49 -7.81
N TRP A 364 -12.95 5.74 -7.72
CA TRP A 364 -13.50 6.30 -6.48
C TRP A 364 -14.85 5.66 -6.10
N ILE A 365 -15.75 5.47 -7.05
CA ILE A 365 -17.03 4.81 -6.81
C ILE A 365 -16.81 3.37 -6.34
N ALA A 366 -15.98 2.59 -7.05
CA ALA A 366 -15.68 1.22 -6.68
C ALA A 366 -15.06 1.09 -5.29
N TYR A 367 -14.21 2.06 -4.90
CA TYR A 367 -13.57 2.04 -3.59
C TYR A 367 -14.49 2.57 -2.48
N TYR A 368 -15.10 3.76 -2.62
CA TYR A 368 -15.77 4.47 -1.51
C TYR A 368 -17.25 4.18 -1.36
N CYS A 369 -17.92 3.60 -2.38
CA CYS A 369 -19.35 3.28 -2.28
C CYS A 369 -19.64 1.87 -1.76
N ARG A 370 -18.62 1.09 -1.39
CA ARG A 370 -18.75 -0.32 -0.96
C ARG A 370 -19.63 -0.51 0.28
N PHE A 371 -19.53 0.37 1.27
CA PHE A 371 -20.24 0.24 2.55
C PHE A 371 -21.45 1.17 2.65
N ARG A 372 -21.32 2.44 2.26
CA ARG A 372 -22.38 3.45 2.32
C ARG A 372 -22.23 4.45 1.18
N GLY A 373 -22.76 4.09 0.02
CA GLY A 373 -22.66 4.90 -1.20
C GLY A 373 -23.32 6.27 -1.09
N SER A 374 -24.39 6.41 -0.29
CA SER A 374 -25.07 7.70 -0.10
C SER A 374 -24.18 8.83 0.45
N GLU A 375 -23.16 8.50 1.24
CA GLU A 375 -22.22 9.50 1.76
C GLU A 375 -21.23 10.01 0.68
N PHE A 376 -21.20 9.38 -0.51
CA PHE A 376 -20.43 9.83 -1.66
C PHE A 376 -21.15 10.91 -2.48
N GLN A 377 -22.46 11.11 -2.25
CA GLN A 377 -23.29 12.07 -3.00
C GLN A 377 -22.67 13.46 -3.17
N PRO A 378 -22.01 14.07 -2.14
CA PRO A 378 -21.39 15.38 -2.30
C PRO A 378 -20.25 15.44 -3.35
N VAL A 379 -19.67 14.31 -3.71
CA VAL A 379 -18.67 14.21 -4.79
C VAL A 379 -19.35 14.11 -6.14
N ALA A 380 -20.43 13.31 -6.23
CA ALA A 380 -21.23 13.20 -7.45
C ALA A 380 -21.84 14.57 -7.81
N ASP A 381 -22.49 15.24 -6.86
CA ASP A 381 -23.07 16.58 -7.06
C ASP A 381 -22.04 17.61 -7.52
N HIS A 382 -20.81 17.52 -6.95
CA HIS A 382 -19.72 18.40 -7.36
C HIS A 382 -19.24 18.13 -8.80
N LEU A 383 -19.20 16.88 -9.22
CA LEU A 383 -18.88 16.49 -10.59
C LEU A 383 -19.93 16.99 -11.57
N ASP A 384 -21.22 16.77 -11.26
CA ASP A 384 -22.34 17.24 -12.07
C ASP A 384 -22.28 18.77 -12.23
N TRP A 385 -22.06 19.48 -11.13
CA TRP A 385 -21.92 20.93 -11.16
C TRP A 385 -20.76 21.41 -12.07
N ILE A 386 -19.62 20.73 -12.06
CA ILE A 386 -18.48 21.04 -12.94
C ILE A 386 -18.84 20.79 -14.41
N ILE A 387 -19.53 19.67 -14.71
CA ILE A 387 -19.95 19.31 -16.07
C ILE A 387 -21.00 20.31 -16.58
N ILE A 388 -21.97 20.70 -15.77
CA ILE A 388 -22.98 21.71 -16.09
C ILE A 388 -22.29 23.04 -16.44
N ARG A 389 -21.33 23.48 -15.67
CA ARG A 389 -20.55 24.70 -15.96
C ARG A 389 -19.79 24.62 -17.28
N TRP A 390 -19.23 23.45 -17.58
CA TRP A 390 -18.59 23.21 -18.88
C TRP A 390 -19.60 23.31 -20.01
N ALA A 391 -20.76 22.64 -19.90
CA ALA A 391 -21.82 22.65 -20.92
C ALA A 391 -22.35 24.08 -21.19
N MET A 392 -22.62 24.85 -20.12
CA MET A 392 -23.07 26.24 -20.24
C MET A 392 -22.00 27.15 -20.89
N ARG A 393 -20.71 26.84 -20.74
CA ARG A 393 -19.64 27.60 -21.38
C ARG A 393 -19.45 27.21 -22.85
N LYS A 394 -19.55 25.93 -23.17
CA LYS A 394 -19.39 25.39 -24.51
C LYS A 394 -20.57 25.74 -25.43
N TYR A 395 -21.78 25.57 -24.97
CA TYR A 395 -23.00 25.72 -25.78
C TYR A 395 -23.72 27.01 -25.47
N LYS A 396 -23.71 27.97 -26.43
CA LYS A 396 -24.34 29.31 -26.27
C LYS A 396 -25.81 29.22 -25.82
N ARG A 397 -26.60 28.27 -26.34
CA ARG A 397 -28.02 28.06 -25.98
C ARG A 397 -28.28 27.55 -24.57
N LEU A 398 -27.23 27.06 -23.87
CA LEU A 398 -27.31 26.63 -22.48
C LEU A 398 -26.82 27.70 -21.50
N ARG A 399 -26.31 28.82 -22.01
CA ARG A 399 -25.71 29.89 -21.20
C ARG A 399 -26.75 30.47 -20.25
N GLY A 400 -26.50 30.35 -18.93
CA GLY A 400 -27.44 30.82 -17.87
C GLY A 400 -28.56 29.85 -17.54
N HIS A 401 -28.77 28.77 -18.29
CA HIS A 401 -29.86 27.81 -18.09
C HIS A 401 -29.39 26.51 -17.43
N LYS A 402 -29.16 26.54 -16.09
CA LYS A 402 -28.65 25.38 -15.34
C LYS A 402 -29.49 24.11 -15.51
N THR A 403 -30.82 24.23 -15.36
CA THR A 403 -31.76 23.10 -15.45
C THR A 403 -31.70 22.43 -16.84
N ARG A 404 -31.63 23.22 -17.92
CA ARG A 404 -31.49 22.69 -19.29
C ARG A 404 -30.13 22.08 -19.56
N ALA A 405 -29.08 22.55 -18.85
CA ALA A 405 -27.75 22.00 -18.98
C ALA A 405 -27.56 20.72 -18.15
N PHE A 406 -28.44 20.50 -17.16
CA PHE A 406 -28.48 19.29 -16.35
C PHE A 406 -29.25 18.15 -17.03
N ALA A 407 -30.38 18.49 -17.71
CA ALA A 407 -31.17 17.55 -18.52
C ALA A 407 -30.41 17.14 -19.80
#